data_a8b073bdb463ee3571128644600dac3e
#
_entry.id   a8b073bdb463ee3571128644600dac3e
#
_cell.length_a   1.000
_cell.length_b   1.000
_cell.length_c   1.000
_cell.angle_alpha   90.00
_cell.angle_beta   90.00
_cell.angle_gamma   90.00
#
_symmetry.space_group_name_H-M   'P 1'
#
loop_
_entity.id
_entity.type
_entity.pdbx_description
1 polymer ?
#
loop_
_entity_poly.entity_id
_entity_poly.type
_entity_poly.pdbx_seq_one_letter_code
_entity_poly.pdbx_strand_id
1 'polypeptide(L)'
;MNRRAYIIFTREPVAGKTKTRLMPYYSPEQCRDIHCAFLDDFRDMSRDVDADIFVYYYSENGEYPIVRDIFGDGVTYHEQEGSDIGYKMYNAIKDVLSLGYYSCVLTGTDIPKLRAESVNYALDSLEDYDCVVGRTTDGGYHLIGMKEAISEPFHLEEYASESVYENTMDAITSMGYSVLAVDEYSDIDTPTDIREFMRAMRSDLRLRKSRTGRFIDANAKVSVIVPVYNEEKTVIDLQVQLKKNATDAEVIFVDGGSTDKTAELISPSFKLVKSGKGRACQMNEGARAASGDILFFLHCDSRIPDDFINQIRKVMEKHDYGCFGVRFDSKHFFMWTNRIISNFRAWRRGIPFGDQGIFIDRGLFEEIGGFEEIPIMEDVEFSTTLRKKGYMPGKTKSRITTSTRRYDGKWYQVMITEYKMWSFRRKYRHGKDVNEIAKEYGDVR
;
A
#
# COMPACT_ATOMS: atom_id res chain seq x y z
N MET A 1 11.49 -25.40 -34.87
CA MET A 1 11.78 -24.52 -33.73
C MET A 1 12.03 -25.43 -32.53
N ASN A 2 13.04 -25.14 -31.74
CA ASN A 2 13.29 -25.88 -30.50
C ASN A 2 12.16 -25.58 -29.53
N ARG A 3 11.51 -26.63 -28.99
CA ARG A 3 10.41 -26.45 -28.01
C ARG A 3 10.97 -25.91 -26.70
N ARG A 4 10.38 -24.85 -26.19
CA ARG A 4 10.72 -24.20 -24.91
C ARG A 4 9.62 -24.46 -23.90
N ALA A 5 9.97 -24.53 -22.61
CA ALA A 5 9.02 -24.73 -21.55
C ALA A 5 9.15 -23.65 -20.46
N TYR A 6 8.04 -23.25 -19.91
CA TYR A 6 7.98 -22.38 -18.74
C TYR A 6 7.30 -23.12 -17.60
N ILE A 7 8.00 -23.29 -16.49
CA ILE A 7 7.54 -23.97 -15.29
C ILE A 7 7.13 -22.93 -14.25
N ILE A 8 5.85 -22.89 -13.94
CA ILE A 8 5.28 -22.12 -12.83
C ILE A 8 5.27 -23.02 -11.59
N PHE A 9 6.08 -22.67 -10.60
CA PHE A 9 6.28 -23.47 -9.41
C PHE A 9 5.54 -22.87 -8.23
N THR A 10 4.47 -23.52 -7.75
CA THR A 10 3.56 -22.96 -6.76
C THR A 10 3.06 -23.98 -5.76
N ARG A 11 2.19 -23.53 -4.85
CA ARG A 11 1.43 -24.41 -3.94
C ARG A 11 -0.05 -24.10 -4.01
N GLU A 12 -0.87 -25.08 -3.62
CA GLU A 12 -2.29 -24.85 -3.42
C GLU A 12 -2.54 -23.78 -2.34
N PRO A 13 -3.29 -22.70 -2.64
CA PRO A 13 -3.59 -21.64 -1.66
C PRO A 13 -4.53 -22.14 -0.56
N VAL A 14 -4.01 -22.38 0.64
CA VAL A 14 -4.80 -22.82 1.79
C VAL A 14 -4.70 -21.80 2.92
N ALA A 15 -5.84 -21.35 3.44
CA ALA A 15 -5.88 -20.41 4.57
C ALA A 15 -5.08 -20.95 5.78
N GLY A 16 -4.22 -20.11 6.34
CA GLY A 16 -3.34 -20.47 7.45
C GLY A 16 -2.07 -21.27 7.07
N LYS A 17 -1.92 -21.69 5.81
CA LYS A 17 -0.76 -22.47 5.34
C LYS A 17 0.05 -21.77 4.24
N THR A 18 -0.52 -20.75 3.62
CA THR A 18 0.15 -19.93 2.60
C THR A 18 0.37 -18.51 3.09
N LYS A 19 1.49 -17.89 2.68
CA LYS A 19 1.85 -16.51 3.03
C LYS A 19 1.75 -16.20 4.54
N THR A 20 2.18 -17.14 5.36
CA THR A 20 2.06 -17.04 6.82
C THR A 20 2.86 -15.91 7.44
N ARG A 21 3.93 -15.45 6.78
CA ARG A 21 4.70 -14.26 7.20
C ARG A 21 3.93 -12.95 7.05
N LEU A 22 2.85 -12.94 6.24
CA LEU A 22 1.93 -11.80 6.16
C LEU A 22 0.94 -11.73 7.33
N MET A 23 0.79 -12.80 8.12
CA MET A 23 0.07 -12.77 9.38
C MET A 23 0.96 -12.11 10.47
N PRO A 24 0.47 -11.25 11.33
CA PRO A 24 -0.91 -10.84 11.57
C PRO A 24 -1.38 -9.63 10.75
N TYR A 25 -0.62 -9.18 9.77
CA TYR A 25 -1.02 -8.04 8.93
C TYR A 25 -2.30 -8.36 8.12
N TYR A 26 -2.37 -9.56 7.53
CA TYR A 26 -3.57 -10.13 6.92
C TYR A 26 -4.12 -11.30 7.74
N SER A 27 -5.44 -11.55 7.65
CA SER A 27 -6.03 -12.77 8.18
C SER A 27 -5.57 -14.01 7.37
N PRO A 28 -5.73 -15.24 7.91
CA PRO A 28 -5.44 -16.45 7.14
C PRO A 28 -6.16 -16.52 5.79
N GLU A 29 -7.42 -16.07 5.72
CA GLU A 29 -8.22 -16.00 4.49
C GLU A 29 -7.65 -14.97 3.53
N GLN A 30 -7.27 -13.78 4.03
CA GLN A 30 -6.64 -12.75 3.23
C GLN A 30 -5.26 -13.18 2.69
N CYS A 31 -4.51 -13.97 3.46
CA CYS A 31 -3.24 -14.57 3.01
C CYS A 31 -3.45 -15.58 1.87
N ARG A 32 -4.55 -16.38 1.92
CA ARG A 32 -4.97 -17.23 0.81
C ARG A 32 -5.38 -16.38 -0.40
N ASP A 33 -6.19 -15.37 -0.19
CA ASP A 33 -6.77 -14.57 -1.29
C ASP A 33 -5.71 -13.73 -2.02
N ILE A 34 -4.69 -13.20 -1.32
CA ILE A 34 -3.57 -12.52 -1.99
C ILE A 34 -2.71 -13.51 -2.80
N HIS A 35 -2.51 -14.74 -2.30
CA HIS A 35 -1.83 -15.78 -3.08
C HIS A 35 -2.63 -16.13 -4.34
N CYS A 36 -3.95 -16.28 -4.26
CA CYS A 36 -4.81 -16.43 -5.44
C CYS A 36 -4.63 -15.26 -6.42
N ALA A 37 -4.54 -14.02 -5.92
CA ALA A 37 -4.30 -12.86 -6.77
C ALA A 37 -2.92 -12.92 -7.48
N PHE A 38 -1.88 -13.43 -6.83
CA PHE A 38 -0.58 -13.69 -7.48
C PHE A 38 -0.73 -14.71 -8.61
N LEU A 39 -1.41 -15.82 -8.35
CA LEU A 39 -1.61 -16.87 -9.36
C LEU A 39 -2.43 -16.36 -10.57
N ASP A 40 -3.44 -15.54 -10.32
CA ASP A 40 -4.22 -14.89 -11.39
C ASP A 40 -3.34 -13.98 -12.27
N ASP A 41 -2.44 -13.18 -11.64
CA ASP A 41 -1.50 -12.33 -12.37
C ASP A 41 -0.48 -13.16 -13.14
N PHE A 42 0.02 -14.27 -12.59
CA PHE A 42 0.91 -15.22 -13.26
C PHE A 42 0.25 -15.92 -14.45
N ARG A 43 -1.02 -16.37 -14.28
CA ARG A 43 -1.79 -16.92 -15.40
C ARG A 43 -1.94 -15.91 -16.54
N ASP A 44 -2.30 -14.66 -16.21
CA ASP A 44 -2.50 -13.64 -17.24
C ASP A 44 -1.16 -13.28 -17.92
N MET A 45 -0.06 -13.21 -17.18
CA MET A 45 1.29 -12.99 -17.70
C MET A 45 1.79 -14.16 -18.56
N SER A 46 1.55 -15.41 -18.14
CA SER A 46 2.05 -16.60 -18.84
C SER A 46 1.50 -16.77 -20.26
N ARG A 47 0.38 -16.13 -20.60
CA ARG A 47 -0.19 -16.13 -21.97
C ARG A 47 0.70 -15.42 -22.98
N ASP A 48 1.54 -14.50 -22.53
CA ASP A 48 2.45 -13.73 -23.37
C ASP A 48 3.89 -14.32 -23.35
N VAL A 49 4.08 -15.48 -22.71
CA VAL A 49 5.35 -16.22 -22.70
C VAL A 49 5.40 -17.17 -23.93
N ASP A 50 6.50 -17.11 -24.69
CA ASP A 50 6.72 -17.95 -25.88
C ASP A 50 7.26 -19.34 -25.50
N ALA A 51 6.45 -20.09 -24.76
CA ALA A 51 6.77 -21.45 -24.30
C ALA A 51 5.50 -22.25 -23.95
N ASP A 52 5.63 -23.58 -23.92
CA ASP A 52 4.60 -24.45 -23.36
C ASP A 52 4.60 -24.29 -21.81
N ILE A 53 3.42 -24.16 -21.21
CA ILE A 53 3.30 -23.84 -19.77
C ILE A 53 3.07 -25.11 -18.97
N PHE A 54 3.90 -25.30 -17.94
CA PHE A 54 3.79 -26.34 -16.93
C PHE A 54 3.54 -25.74 -15.56
N VAL A 55 2.56 -26.24 -14.81
CA VAL A 55 2.27 -25.84 -13.43
C VAL A 55 2.65 -26.97 -12.50
N TYR A 56 3.74 -26.79 -11.76
CA TYR A 56 4.17 -27.70 -10.70
C TYR A 56 3.63 -27.21 -9.37
N TYR A 57 2.64 -27.94 -8.82
CA TYR A 57 1.96 -27.56 -7.58
C TYR A 57 2.38 -28.46 -6.41
N TYR A 58 2.35 -27.88 -5.21
CA TYR A 58 2.44 -28.64 -3.97
C TYR A 58 1.10 -28.56 -3.23
N SER A 59 0.64 -29.71 -2.76
CA SER A 59 -0.55 -29.84 -1.93
C SER A 59 -0.34 -30.96 -0.90
N GLU A 60 -0.88 -30.83 0.31
CA GLU A 60 -0.71 -31.84 1.36
C GLU A 60 -1.49 -33.14 1.10
N ASN A 61 -2.55 -33.07 0.30
CA ASN A 61 -3.43 -34.19 -0.01
C ASN A 61 -3.49 -34.54 -1.49
N GLY A 62 -2.63 -33.94 -2.33
CA GLY A 62 -2.62 -34.12 -3.79
C GLY A 62 -3.75 -33.37 -4.52
N GLU A 63 -4.69 -32.71 -3.82
CA GLU A 63 -5.76 -31.94 -4.44
C GLU A 63 -5.34 -30.49 -4.66
N TYR A 64 -5.69 -29.94 -5.84
CA TYR A 64 -5.30 -28.58 -6.24
C TYR A 64 -6.46 -27.82 -6.94
N PRO A 65 -7.65 -27.77 -6.33
CA PRO A 65 -8.83 -27.19 -6.99
C PRO A 65 -8.66 -25.71 -7.31
N ILE A 66 -8.02 -24.91 -6.44
CA ILE A 66 -7.84 -23.47 -6.66
C ILE A 66 -6.83 -23.21 -7.77
N VAL A 67 -5.67 -23.88 -7.74
CA VAL A 67 -4.66 -23.78 -8.80
C VAL A 67 -5.27 -24.16 -10.14
N ARG A 68 -6.04 -25.24 -10.20
CA ARG A 68 -6.69 -25.70 -11.42
C ARG A 68 -7.77 -24.72 -11.92
N ASP A 69 -8.59 -24.19 -11.02
CA ASP A 69 -9.61 -23.19 -11.37
C ASP A 69 -9.00 -21.91 -11.94
N ILE A 70 -7.83 -21.49 -11.40
CA ILE A 70 -7.14 -20.30 -11.86
C ILE A 70 -6.50 -20.51 -13.24
N PHE A 71 -5.69 -21.56 -13.44
CA PHE A 71 -4.95 -21.76 -14.70
C PHE A 71 -5.77 -22.43 -15.80
N GLY A 72 -6.81 -23.22 -15.47
CA GLY A 72 -7.72 -23.85 -16.42
C GLY A 72 -7.06 -24.99 -17.21
N ASP A 73 -7.60 -25.30 -18.39
CA ASP A 73 -7.19 -26.48 -19.19
C ASP A 73 -6.06 -26.20 -20.20
N GLY A 74 -5.53 -24.98 -20.23
CA GLY A 74 -4.49 -24.56 -21.21
C GLY A 74 -3.05 -24.85 -20.80
N VAL A 75 -2.83 -25.55 -19.68
CA VAL A 75 -1.50 -25.83 -19.11
C VAL A 75 -1.40 -27.30 -18.68
N THR A 76 -0.18 -27.79 -18.49
CA THR A 76 0.07 -29.16 -18.00
C THR A 76 0.36 -29.11 -16.51
N TYR A 77 -0.30 -29.95 -15.71
CA TYR A 77 -0.16 -29.98 -14.25
C TYR A 77 0.65 -31.17 -13.79
N HIS A 78 1.56 -30.94 -12.85
CA HIS A 78 2.34 -31.95 -12.15
C HIS A 78 2.41 -31.64 -10.66
N GLU A 79 2.40 -32.68 -9.83
CA GLU A 79 2.72 -32.54 -8.42
C GLU A 79 4.23 -32.37 -8.23
N GLN A 80 4.64 -31.57 -7.24
CA GLN A 80 6.05 -31.42 -6.90
C GLN A 80 6.57 -32.64 -6.15
N GLU A 81 7.58 -33.30 -6.67
CA GLU A 81 8.20 -34.49 -6.08
C GLU A 81 9.63 -34.19 -5.61
N GLY A 82 9.96 -34.56 -4.37
CA GLY A 82 11.28 -34.37 -3.76
C GLY A 82 11.22 -34.17 -2.25
N SER A 83 12.37 -34.41 -1.57
CA SER A 83 12.52 -34.32 -0.12
C SER A 83 12.47 -32.88 0.39
N ASP A 84 12.96 -31.93 -0.40
CA ASP A 84 13.08 -30.52 -0.10
C ASP A 84 12.82 -29.67 -1.34
N ILE A 85 12.89 -28.34 -1.19
CA ILE A 85 12.56 -27.40 -2.28
C ILE A 85 13.54 -27.54 -3.46
N GLY A 86 14.83 -27.80 -3.20
CA GLY A 86 15.85 -27.96 -4.23
C GLY A 86 15.58 -29.19 -5.07
N TYR A 87 15.40 -30.36 -4.43
CA TYR A 87 15.05 -31.60 -5.15
C TYR A 87 13.75 -31.45 -5.95
N LYS A 88 12.75 -30.76 -5.42
CA LYS A 88 11.48 -30.52 -6.12
C LYS A 88 11.69 -29.68 -7.39
N MET A 89 12.49 -28.61 -7.31
CA MET A 89 12.81 -27.78 -8.48
C MET A 89 13.63 -28.57 -9.51
N TYR A 90 14.65 -29.30 -9.06
CA TYR A 90 15.46 -30.14 -9.93
C TYR A 90 14.62 -31.17 -10.68
N ASN A 91 13.76 -31.90 -9.97
CA ASN A 91 12.91 -32.91 -10.57
C ASN A 91 11.95 -32.29 -11.60
N ALA A 92 11.32 -31.15 -11.29
CA ALA A 92 10.44 -30.44 -12.22
C ALA A 92 11.18 -30.08 -13.54
N ILE A 93 12.39 -29.56 -13.46
CA ILE A 93 13.22 -29.21 -14.62
C ILE A 93 13.61 -30.49 -15.39
N LYS A 94 14.08 -31.52 -14.69
CA LYS A 94 14.48 -32.81 -15.29
C LYS A 94 13.31 -33.47 -16.02
N ASP A 95 12.14 -33.51 -15.43
CA ASP A 95 10.94 -34.09 -16.02
C ASP A 95 10.59 -33.39 -17.34
N VAL A 96 10.51 -32.07 -17.33
CA VAL A 96 10.17 -31.26 -18.51
C VAL A 96 11.21 -31.44 -19.61
N LEU A 97 12.52 -31.39 -19.32
CA LEU A 97 13.57 -31.61 -20.29
C LEU A 97 13.53 -33.05 -20.85
N SER A 98 13.15 -34.06 -20.06
CA SER A 98 12.99 -35.45 -20.49
C SER A 98 11.87 -35.65 -21.53
N LEU A 99 10.89 -34.71 -21.58
CA LEU A 99 9.85 -34.69 -22.64
C LEU A 99 10.35 -34.15 -23.98
N GLY A 100 11.66 -33.85 -24.10
CA GLY A 100 12.29 -33.37 -25.33
C GLY A 100 12.22 -31.87 -25.55
N TYR A 101 11.99 -31.07 -24.50
CA TYR A 101 12.16 -29.62 -24.55
C TYR A 101 13.65 -29.28 -24.63
N TYR A 102 13.98 -28.28 -25.46
CA TYR A 102 15.34 -27.80 -25.62
C TYR A 102 15.86 -27.03 -24.41
N SER A 103 14.97 -26.26 -23.81
CA SER A 103 15.27 -25.46 -22.61
C SER A 103 14.02 -25.26 -21.78
N CYS A 104 14.20 -25.02 -20.49
CA CYS A 104 13.13 -24.63 -19.63
C CYS A 104 13.56 -23.53 -18.65
N VAL A 105 12.60 -22.71 -18.24
CA VAL A 105 12.75 -21.70 -17.18
C VAL A 105 11.72 -22.02 -16.10
N LEU A 106 12.13 -22.00 -14.83
CA LEU A 106 11.29 -22.19 -13.66
C LEU A 106 11.24 -20.89 -12.84
N THR A 107 10.04 -20.48 -12.43
CA THR A 107 9.85 -19.36 -11.50
C THR A 107 8.90 -19.74 -10.37
N GLY A 108 9.13 -19.16 -9.17
CA GLY A 108 8.12 -19.09 -8.12
C GLY A 108 6.98 -18.12 -8.49
N THR A 109 5.90 -18.10 -7.69
CA THR A 109 4.73 -17.25 -7.92
C THR A 109 4.62 -16.06 -6.97
N ASP A 110 5.65 -15.81 -6.18
CA ASP A 110 5.65 -14.79 -5.13
C ASP A 110 6.07 -13.39 -5.60
N ILE A 111 6.23 -13.23 -6.92
CA ILE A 111 6.79 -12.04 -7.58
C ILE A 111 5.78 -11.46 -8.59
N PRO A 112 4.70 -10.83 -8.11
CA PRO A 112 3.66 -10.29 -9.02
C PRO A 112 4.14 -9.11 -9.90
N LYS A 113 5.38 -8.67 -9.73
CA LYS A 113 6.05 -7.70 -10.62
C LYS A 113 6.63 -8.35 -11.88
N LEU A 114 6.82 -9.68 -11.91
CA LEU A 114 7.42 -10.39 -13.02
C LEU A 114 6.65 -10.14 -14.33
N ARG A 115 7.40 -10.04 -15.43
CA ARG A 115 6.86 -9.76 -16.75
C ARG A 115 7.16 -10.91 -17.71
N ALA A 116 6.28 -11.11 -18.69
CA ALA A 116 6.51 -12.07 -19.75
C ALA A 116 7.81 -11.79 -20.53
N GLU A 117 8.12 -10.50 -20.74
CA GLU A 117 9.35 -10.10 -21.42
C GLU A 117 10.60 -10.59 -20.69
N SER A 118 10.62 -10.59 -19.35
CA SER A 118 11.76 -11.09 -18.57
C SER A 118 11.89 -12.61 -18.66
N VAL A 119 10.77 -13.33 -18.67
CA VAL A 119 10.76 -14.79 -18.87
C VAL A 119 11.20 -15.15 -20.30
N ASN A 120 10.70 -14.44 -21.31
CA ASN A 120 11.10 -14.63 -22.69
C ASN A 120 12.59 -14.32 -22.90
N TYR A 121 13.10 -13.24 -22.30
CA TYR A 121 14.52 -12.91 -22.34
C TYR A 121 15.39 -14.02 -21.72
N ALA A 122 14.95 -14.60 -20.60
CA ALA A 122 15.63 -15.73 -19.99
C ALA A 122 15.65 -16.97 -20.89
N LEU A 123 14.51 -17.27 -21.55
CA LEU A 123 14.40 -18.36 -22.53
C LEU A 123 15.29 -18.13 -23.77
N ASP A 124 15.33 -16.90 -24.29
CA ASP A 124 16.17 -16.54 -25.44
C ASP A 124 17.65 -16.63 -25.08
N SER A 125 18.02 -16.19 -23.86
CA SER A 125 19.42 -16.26 -23.40
C SER A 125 19.97 -17.68 -23.29
N LEU A 126 19.10 -18.66 -23.11
CA LEU A 126 19.49 -20.09 -23.13
C LEU A 126 19.91 -20.59 -24.55
N GLU A 127 19.83 -19.78 -25.57
CA GLU A 127 20.51 -20.11 -26.87
C GLU A 127 22.02 -20.00 -26.72
N ASP A 128 22.51 -18.98 -26.01
CA ASP A 128 23.93 -18.65 -25.87
C ASP A 128 24.56 -19.16 -24.56
N TYR A 129 23.77 -19.28 -23.48
CA TYR A 129 24.22 -19.74 -22.18
C TYR A 129 23.64 -21.12 -21.84
N ASP A 130 24.30 -21.84 -20.93
CA ASP A 130 23.81 -23.13 -20.44
C ASP A 130 22.73 -22.95 -19.36
N CYS A 131 22.89 -21.92 -18.52
CA CYS A 131 21.98 -21.58 -17.44
C CYS A 131 21.66 -20.08 -17.41
N VAL A 132 20.51 -19.75 -16.84
CA VAL A 132 20.12 -18.38 -16.46
C VAL A 132 19.61 -18.38 -15.04
N VAL A 133 19.95 -17.34 -14.24
CA VAL A 133 19.49 -17.21 -12.86
C VAL A 133 19.08 -15.76 -12.60
N GLY A 134 17.87 -15.54 -12.03
CA GLY A 134 17.36 -14.23 -11.66
C GLY A 134 17.35 -14.08 -10.14
N ARG A 135 18.13 -13.12 -9.61
CA ARG A 135 18.28 -12.85 -8.17
C ARG A 135 17.01 -12.29 -7.55
N THR A 136 16.76 -12.57 -6.26
CA THR A 136 15.84 -11.81 -5.41
C THR A 136 16.59 -10.89 -4.46
N THR A 137 15.93 -9.80 -4.03
CA THR A 137 16.54 -8.79 -3.14
C THR A 137 16.90 -9.32 -1.77
N ASP A 138 16.34 -10.45 -1.34
CA ASP A 138 16.63 -11.14 -0.07
C ASP A 138 17.81 -12.12 -0.16
N GLY A 139 18.48 -12.22 -1.33
CA GLY A 139 19.64 -13.10 -1.56
C GLY A 139 19.31 -14.49 -2.10
N GLY A 140 18.05 -14.78 -2.35
CA GLY A 140 17.59 -15.96 -3.09
C GLY A 140 17.58 -15.74 -4.61
N TYR A 141 16.86 -16.61 -5.32
CA TYR A 141 16.56 -16.43 -6.73
C TYR A 141 15.08 -16.69 -7.03
N HIS A 142 14.53 -15.92 -7.93
CA HIS A 142 13.15 -16.04 -8.38
C HIS A 142 12.99 -16.87 -9.65
N LEU A 143 14.06 -16.98 -10.42
CA LEU A 143 14.07 -17.61 -11.72
C LEU A 143 15.35 -18.44 -11.86
N ILE A 144 15.20 -19.66 -12.34
CA ILE A 144 16.31 -20.50 -12.80
C ILE A 144 15.91 -21.19 -14.11
N GLY A 145 16.80 -21.17 -15.08
CA GLY A 145 16.58 -21.85 -16.37
C GLY A 145 17.82 -22.58 -16.85
N MET A 146 17.63 -23.65 -17.60
CA MET A 146 18.72 -24.45 -18.14
C MET A 146 18.32 -25.29 -19.38
N LYS A 147 19.32 -25.73 -20.12
CA LYS A 147 19.19 -26.65 -21.27
C LYS A 147 19.38 -28.11 -20.88
N GLU A 148 20.12 -28.37 -19.84
CA GLU A 148 20.39 -29.71 -19.28
C GLU A 148 20.09 -29.71 -17.80
N ALA A 149 19.52 -30.79 -17.26
CA ALA A 149 19.20 -30.92 -15.87
C ALA A 149 20.46 -31.13 -15.04
N ILE A 150 20.95 -30.02 -14.42
CA ILE A 150 22.12 -30.01 -13.57
C ILE A 150 21.63 -30.07 -12.12
N SER A 151 22.11 -31.03 -11.33
CA SER A 151 21.60 -31.28 -9.98
C SER A 151 22.26 -30.40 -8.91
N GLU A 152 23.53 -30.06 -9.09
CA GLU A 152 24.36 -29.40 -8.08
C GLU A 152 23.83 -28.05 -7.58
N PRO A 153 23.28 -27.17 -8.44
CA PRO A 153 22.70 -25.90 -8.00
C PRO A 153 21.53 -26.05 -7.02
N PHE A 154 20.96 -27.26 -6.91
CA PHE A 154 19.80 -27.57 -6.06
C PHE A 154 20.18 -28.37 -4.80
N HIS A 155 21.45 -28.68 -4.59
CA HIS A 155 21.95 -29.40 -3.41
C HIS A 155 22.58 -28.45 -2.40
N LEU A 156 21.93 -27.32 -2.10
CA LEU A 156 22.40 -26.35 -1.12
C LEU A 156 22.02 -26.80 0.30
N GLU A 157 22.94 -26.64 1.26
CA GLU A 157 22.70 -27.04 2.66
C GLU A 157 21.58 -26.21 3.32
N GLU A 158 21.42 -24.93 2.94
CA GLU A 158 20.37 -24.05 3.42
C GLU A 158 19.78 -23.18 2.30
N TYR A 159 18.48 -23.32 2.04
CA TYR A 159 17.71 -22.48 1.12
C TYR A 159 17.15 -21.19 1.77
N ALA A 160 17.40 -20.96 3.06
CA ALA A 160 16.92 -19.81 3.82
C ALA A 160 18.03 -18.79 4.14
N SER A 161 19.18 -18.85 3.44
CA SER A 161 20.30 -17.92 3.66
C SER A 161 20.35 -16.83 2.58
N GLU A 162 20.87 -15.65 2.95
CA GLU A 162 21.11 -14.51 2.03
C GLU A 162 22.13 -14.83 0.91
N SER A 163 22.73 -16.03 0.89
CA SER A 163 23.76 -16.47 -0.03
C SER A 163 23.29 -17.54 -1.03
N VAL A 164 22.00 -17.86 -1.09
CA VAL A 164 21.46 -18.90 -1.99
C VAL A 164 21.78 -18.59 -3.45
N TYR A 165 21.60 -17.35 -3.88
CA TYR A 165 21.90 -16.93 -5.24
C TYR A 165 23.39 -17.11 -5.57
N GLU A 166 24.30 -16.62 -4.71
CA GLU A 166 25.76 -16.72 -4.93
C GLU A 166 26.21 -18.19 -4.96
N ASN A 167 25.72 -19.00 -4.03
CA ASN A 167 26.04 -20.44 -3.97
C ASN A 167 25.54 -21.18 -5.23
N THR A 168 24.36 -20.80 -5.75
CA THR A 168 23.81 -21.37 -7.00
C THR A 168 24.69 -21.00 -8.19
N MET A 169 25.11 -19.74 -8.32
CA MET A 169 26.01 -19.26 -9.37
C MET A 169 27.37 -19.97 -9.31
N ASP A 170 27.94 -20.10 -8.11
CA ASP A 170 29.21 -20.79 -7.91
C ASP A 170 29.12 -22.29 -8.23
N ALA A 171 28.04 -22.95 -7.86
CA ALA A 171 27.80 -24.36 -8.19
C ALA A 171 27.78 -24.56 -9.71
N ILE A 172 27.06 -23.73 -10.46
CA ILE A 172 26.97 -23.81 -11.93
C ILE A 172 28.34 -23.56 -12.57
N THR A 173 29.03 -22.51 -12.17
CA THR A 173 30.32 -22.11 -12.78
C THR A 173 31.44 -23.08 -12.45
N SER A 174 31.47 -23.65 -11.23
CA SER A 174 32.48 -24.64 -10.83
C SER A 174 32.43 -25.93 -11.64
N MET A 175 31.26 -26.26 -12.20
CA MET A 175 31.09 -27.38 -13.12
C MET A 175 31.45 -27.05 -14.57
N GLY A 176 31.82 -25.81 -14.86
CA GLY A 176 32.22 -25.37 -16.20
C GLY A 176 31.06 -24.94 -17.09
N TYR A 177 29.84 -24.80 -16.57
CA TYR A 177 28.70 -24.29 -17.32
C TYR A 177 28.70 -22.76 -17.36
N SER A 178 28.29 -22.21 -18.50
CA SER A 178 28.07 -20.76 -18.65
C SER A 178 26.72 -20.37 -18.04
N VAL A 179 26.72 -19.27 -17.26
CA VAL A 179 25.51 -18.79 -16.62
C VAL A 179 25.34 -17.27 -16.79
N LEU A 180 24.13 -16.84 -17.13
CA LEU A 180 23.75 -15.44 -17.22
C LEU A 180 22.88 -15.04 -16.03
N ALA A 181 23.27 -13.93 -15.35
CA ALA A 181 22.40 -13.24 -14.40
C ALA A 181 21.36 -12.42 -15.17
N VAL A 182 20.07 -12.65 -14.88
CA VAL A 182 18.97 -11.86 -15.43
C VAL A 182 18.42 -10.88 -14.38
N ASP A 183 17.40 -10.10 -14.75
CA ASP A 183 16.84 -9.04 -13.91
C ASP A 183 16.56 -9.49 -12.46
N GLU A 184 16.84 -8.57 -11.51
CA GLU A 184 16.51 -8.74 -10.10
C GLU A 184 15.07 -8.33 -9.81
N TYR A 185 14.39 -9.12 -9.00
CA TYR A 185 13.02 -8.84 -8.53
C TYR A 185 12.91 -8.99 -7.00
N SER A 186 11.85 -8.40 -6.44
CA SER A 186 11.48 -8.60 -5.03
C SER A 186 10.24 -9.45 -4.96
N ASP A 187 10.26 -10.46 -4.11
CA ASP A 187 9.09 -11.23 -3.72
C ASP A 187 8.19 -10.45 -2.73
N ILE A 188 7.00 -10.97 -2.47
CA ILE A 188 6.09 -10.43 -1.45
C ILE A 188 5.87 -11.50 -0.38
N ASP A 189 6.61 -11.38 0.72
CA ASP A 189 6.53 -12.31 1.85
C ASP A 189 6.16 -11.64 3.18
N THR A 190 6.47 -10.36 3.33
CA THR A 190 6.29 -9.62 4.59
C THR A 190 5.41 -8.38 4.40
N PRO A 191 4.88 -7.80 5.48
CA PRO A 191 4.18 -6.51 5.41
C PRO A 191 5.03 -5.36 4.84
N THR A 192 6.35 -5.44 4.94
CA THR A 192 7.27 -4.46 4.35
C THR A 192 7.21 -4.54 2.83
N ASP A 193 7.21 -5.75 2.27
CA ASP A 193 7.15 -5.97 0.83
C ASP A 193 5.82 -5.49 0.24
N ILE A 194 4.71 -5.64 0.98
CA ILE A 194 3.41 -5.04 0.62
C ILE A 194 3.54 -3.52 0.45
N ARG A 195 4.19 -2.83 1.39
CA ARG A 195 4.40 -1.36 1.31
C ARG A 195 5.31 -0.97 0.16
N GLU A 196 6.33 -1.76 -0.14
CA GLU A 196 7.20 -1.54 -1.29
C GLU A 196 6.45 -1.76 -2.61
N PHE A 197 5.59 -2.78 -2.66
CA PHE A 197 4.72 -2.99 -3.80
C PHE A 197 3.73 -1.83 -3.99
N MET A 198 3.08 -1.34 -2.91
CA MET A 198 2.23 -0.15 -2.95
C MET A 198 2.99 1.09 -3.46
N ARG A 199 4.26 1.26 -3.03
CA ARG A 199 5.12 2.33 -3.54
C ARG A 199 5.36 2.20 -5.05
N ALA A 200 5.63 0.98 -5.54
CA ALA A 200 5.80 0.71 -6.97
C ALA A 200 4.51 0.96 -7.78
N MET A 201 3.33 0.64 -7.22
CA MET A 201 2.03 0.91 -7.84
C MET A 201 1.78 2.40 -8.14
N ARG A 202 2.43 3.33 -7.45
CA ARG A 202 2.29 4.77 -7.71
C ARG A 202 2.86 5.17 -9.07
N SER A 203 3.92 4.52 -9.53
CA SER A 203 4.58 4.81 -10.81
C SER A 203 4.23 3.82 -11.92
N ASP A 204 3.76 2.62 -11.58
CA ASP A 204 3.38 1.58 -12.55
C ASP A 204 1.89 1.27 -12.48
N LEU A 205 1.14 1.82 -13.47
CA LEU A 205 -0.31 1.58 -13.60
C LEU A 205 -0.65 0.11 -13.89
N ARG A 206 0.27 -0.68 -14.44
CA ARG A 206 0.07 -2.11 -14.66
C ARG A 206 -0.07 -2.82 -13.31
N LEU A 207 0.86 -2.55 -12.38
CA LEU A 207 0.80 -3.13 -11.03
C LEU A 207 -0.48 -2.72 -10.30
N ARG A 208 -0.89 -1.44 -10.39
CA ARG A 208 -2.14 -0.97 -9.76
C ARG A 208 -3.40 -1.65 -10.35
N LYS A 209 -3.37 -2.02 -11.62
CA LYS A 209 -4.49 -2.71 -12.29
C LYS A 209 -4.44 -4.23 -12.16
N SER A 210 -3.36 -4.81 -11.70
CA SER A 210 -3.21 -6.25 -11.49
C SER A 210 -4.20 -6.76 -10.44
N ARG A 211 -4.39 -8.07 -10.34
CA ARG A 211 -5.22 -8.68 -9.29
C ARG A 211 -4.61 -8.44 -7.92
N THR A 212 -3.28 -8.59 -7.82
CA THR A 212 -2.52 -8.28 -6.62
C THR A 212 -2.70 -6.83 -6.19
N GLY A 213 -2.53 -5.86 -7.09
CA GLY A 213 -2.69 -4.45 -6.78
C GLY A 213 -4.09 -4.10 -6.28
N ARG A 214 -5.13 -4.63 -6.94
CA ARG A 214 -6.53 -4.43 -6.50
C ARG A 214 -6.80 -5.07 -5.14
N PHE A 215 -6.25 -6.24 -4.86
CA PHE A 215 -6.39 -6.88 -3.56
C PHE A 215 -5.74 -6.03 -2.47
N ILE A 216 -4.52 -5.54 -2.70
CA ILE A 216 -3.79 -4.69 -1.75
C ILE A 216 -4.55 -3.39 -1.49
N ASP A 217 -5.00 -2.67 -2.52
CA ASP A 217 -5.79 -1.43 -2.36
C ASP A 217 -7.10 -1.67 -1.58
N ALA A 218 -7.80 -2.77 -1.85
CA ALA A 218 -9.06 -3.12 -1.18
C ALA A 218 -8.87 -3.48 0.31
N ASN A 219 -7.69 -3.99 0.69
CA ASN A 219 -7.37 -4.44 2.04
C ASN A 219 -6.38 -3.51 2.77
N ALA A 220 -6.04 -2.34 2.17
CA ALA A 220 -5.12 -1.38 2.77
C ALA A 220 -5.59 -0.95 4.17
N LYS A 221 -4.68 -0.96 5.13
CA LYS A 221 -4.96 -0.60 6.53
C LYS A 221 -5.05 0.92 6.66
N VAL A 222 -6.08 1.40 7.34
CA VAL A 222 -6.26 2.83 7.59
C VAL A 222 -5.92 3.16 9.03
N SER A 223 -5.08 4.16 9.27
CA SER A 223 -4.87 4.77 10.58
C SER A 223 -5.55 6.13 10.63
N VAL A 224 -6.53 6.26 11.52
CA VAL A 224 -7.24 7.52 11.79
C VAL A 224 -6.47 8.29 12.85
N ILE A 225 -5.95 9.44 12.50
CA ILE A 225 -5.13 10.30 13.36
C ILE A 225 -5.97 11.51 13.76
N VAL A 226 -6.20 11.65 15.06
CA VAL A 226 -7.06 12.70 15.64
C VAL A 226 -6.23 13.60 16.54
N PRO A 227 -5.77 14.78 16.07
CA PRO A 227 -5.13 15.77 16.93
C PRO A 227 -6.13 16.36 17.90
N VAL A 228 -5.83 16.37 19.20
CA VAL A 228 -6.68 16.92 20.26
C VAL A 228 -5.91 17.90 21.13
N TYR A 229 -6.57 19.01 21.49
CA TYR A 229 -6.07 19.98 22.43
C TYR A 229 -7.25 20.75 23.04
N ASN A 230 -7.58 20.50 24.32
CA ASN A 230 -8.72 21.06 25.03
C ASN A 230 -10.06 20.82 24.31
N GLU A 231 -10.36 19.56 24.04
CA GLU A 231 -11.53 19.08 23.30
C GLU A 231 -12.48 18.23 24.18
N GLU A 232 -12.52 18.46 25.50
CA GLU A 232 -13.36 17.68 26.43
C GLU A 232 -14.84 17.61 26.04
N LYS A 233 -15.35 18.63 25.30
CA LYS A 233 -16.74 18.73 24.86
C LYS A 233 -17.08 17.89 23.63
N THR A 234 -16.10 17.47 22.86
CA THR A 234 -16.30 16.82 21.54
C THR A 234 -15.65 15.45 21.44
N VAL A 235 -14.62 15.19 22.24
CA VAL A 235 -13.85 13.94 22.16
C VAL A 235 -14.70 12.69 22.39
N ILE A 236 -15.71 12.75 23.26
CA ILE A 236 -16.59 11.61 23.53
C ILE A 236 -17.47 11.30 22.32
N ASP A 237 -18.08 12.31 21.71
CA ASP A 237 -18.96 12.12 20.55
C ASP A 237 -18.21 11.52 19.37
N LEU A 238 -16.96 11.95 19.13
CA LEU A 238 -16.13 11.37 18.08
C LEU A 238 -15.74 9.92 18.39
N GLN A 239 -15.38 9.61 19.63
CA GLN A 239 -15.06 8.24 20.03
C GLN A 239 -16.23 7.27 19.79
N VAL A 240 -17.46 7.69 20.06
CA VAL A 240 -18.67 6.89 19.79
C VAL A 240 -18.80 6.58 18.29
N GLN A 241 -18.59 7.58 17.44
CA GLN A 241 -18.63 7.39 15.99
C GLN A 241 -17.51 6.45 15.50
N LEU A 242 -16.27 6.66 15.98
CA LEU A 242 -15.11 5.84 15.58
C LEU A 242 -15.25 4.40 16.09
N LYS A 243 -15.73 4.19 17.30
CA LYS A 243 -15.97 2.84 17.85
C LYS A 243 -17.00 2.07 17.03
N LYS A 244 -17.99 2.75 16.46
CA LYS A 244 -19.01 2.14 15.61
C LYS A 244 -18.50 1.87 14.17
N ASN A 245 -17.76 2.82 13.59
CA ASN A 245 -17.55 2.90 12.14
C ASN A 245 -16.11 2.63 11.70
N ALA A 246 -15.14 2.49 12.65
CA ALA A 246 -13.72 2.26 12.39
C ALA A 246 -13.23 0.92 12.96
N THR A 247 -14.06 -0.12 12.88
CA THR A 247 -13.78 -1.44 13.48
C THR A 247 -12.58 -2.15 12.87
N ASP A 248 -12.24 -1.86 11.63
CA ASP A 248 -11.12 -2.39 10.86
C ASP A 248 -10.01 -1.36 10.61
N ALA A 249 -9.98 -0.28 11.41
CA ALA A 249 -8.96 0.76 11.34
C ALA A 249 -8.29 0.99 12.69
N GLU A 250 -7.01 1.35 12.65
CA GLU A 250 -6.31 1.86 13.83
C GLU A 250 -6.77 3.30 14.11
N VAL A 251 -7.05 3.63 15.38
CA VAL A 251 -7.42 4.99 15.79
C VAL A 251 -6.42 5.51 16.82
N ILE A 252 -5.82 6.66 16.51
CA ILE A 252 -4.78 7.30 17.31
C ILE A 252 -5.22 8.71 17.68
N PHE A 253 -5.46 8.97 18.96
CA PHE A 253 -5.60 10.31 19.47
C PHE A 253 -4.23 10.87 19.83
N VAL A 254 -3.96 12.11 19.41
CA VAL A 254 -2.67 12.77 19.67
C VAL A 254 -2.91 14.03 20.49
N ASP A 255 -2.57 13.95 21.78
CA ASP A 255 -2.77 15.06 22.71
C ASP A 255 -1.61 16.05 22.68
N GLY A 256 -1.89 17.30 22.34
CA GLY A 256 -0.95 18.41 22.29
C GLY A 256 -0.70 19.11 23.63
N GLY A 257 -0.89 18.41 24.76
CA GLY A 257 -0.73 18.93 26.11
C GLY A 257 -2.00 19.62 26.62
N SER A 258 -3.16 18.96 26.50
CA SER A 258 -4.43 19.45 27.03
C SER A 258 -4.36 19.74 28.54
N THR A 259 -5.02 20.80 28.97
CA THR A 259 -5.12 21.23 30.38
C THR A 259 -6.50 20.98 30.97
N ASP A 260 -7.45 20.55 30.14
CA ASP A 260 -8.80 20.09 30.52
C ASP A 260 -8.84 18.55 30.65
N LYS A 261 -10.01 17.97 30.71
CA LYS A 261 -10.20 16.53 30.86
C LYS A 261 -10.06 15.74 29.55
N THR A 262 -9.63 16.37 28.45
CA THR A 262 -9.56 15.70 27.12
C THR A 262 -8.83 14.37 27.18
N ALA A 263 -7.60 14.34 27.70
CA ALA A 263 -6.77 13.13 27.74
C ALA A 263 -7.37 12.04 28.66
N GLU A 264 -8.01 12.43 29.75
CA GLU A 264 -8.64 11.50 30.68
C GLU A 264 -9.92 10.86 30.10
N LEU A 265 -10.62 11.57 29.22
CA LEU A 265 -11.84 11.11 28.56
C LEU A 265 -11.60 10.18 27.37
N ILE A 266 -10.36 10.04 26.89
CA ILE A 266 -10.03 9.12 25.81
C ILE A 266 -10.02 7.69 26.33
N SER A 267 -10.85 6.85 25.73
CA SER A 267 -10.98 5.43 26.09
C SER A 267 -9.67 4.67 25.90
N PRO A 268 -9.27 3.78 26.83
CA PRO A 268 -8.11 2.89 26.68
C PRO A 268 -8.18 1.94 25.46
N SER A 269 -9.35 1.81 24.83
CA SER A 269 -9.50 1.05 23.59
C SER A 269 -8.89 1.74 22.36
N PHE A 270 -8.53 3.01 22.48
CA PHE A 270 -7.85 3.77 21.46
C PHE A 270 -6.40 4.06 21.88
N LYS A 271 -5.52 4.20 20.90
CA LYS A 271 -4.14 4.60 21.14
C LYS A 271 -4.09 6.11 21.47
N LEU A 272 -3.48 6.46 22.60
CA LEU A 272 -3.23 7.85 22.97
C LEU A 272 -1.72 8.13 22.90
N VAL A 273 -1.36 9.13 22.11
CA VAL A 273 0.03 9.60 21.93
C VAL A 273 0.13 11.03 22.46
N LYS A 274 1.20 11.35 23.16
CA LYS A 274 1.51 12.72 23.60
C LYS A 274 2.44 13.38 22.60
N SER A 275 2.19 14.66 22.32
CA SER A 275 3.06 15.47 21.44
C SER A 275 3.25 16.88 22.00
N GLY A 276 4.09 17.66 21.36
CA GLY A 276 4.12 19.10 21.54
C GLY A 276 2.84 19.79 21.06
N LYS A 277 2.59 20.99 21.55
CA LYS A 277 1.46 21.83 21.09
C LYS A 277 1.68 22.25 19.63
N GLY A 278 0.69 22.00 18.80
CA GLY A 278 0.70 22.40 17.40
C GLY A 278 0.08 21.30 16.52
N ARG A 279 -0.86 21.68 15.66
CA ARG A 279 -1.60 20.70 14.85
C ARG A 279 -0.69 19.89 13.94
N ALA A 280 0.27 20.53 13.28
CA ALA A 280 1.26 19.84 12.44
C ALA A 280 2.09 18.83 13.26
N CYS A 281 2.63 19.25 14.41
CA CYS A 281 3.38 18.38 15.31
C CYS A 281 2.53 17.17 15.76
N GLN A 282 1.29 17.40 16.18
CA GLN A 282 0.37 16.32 16.56
C GLN A 282 0.09 15.35 15.40
N MET A 283 -0.18 15.85 14.20
CA MET A 283 -0.44 15.01 13.02
C MET A 283 0.79 14.20 12.62
N ASN A 284 1.98 14.79 12.66
CA ASN A 284 3.25 14.10 12.37
C ASN A 284 3.54 13.01 13.41
N GLU A 285 3.36 13.30 14.73
CA GLU A 285 3.52 12.30 15.78
C GLU A 285 2.51 11.14 15.62
N GLY A 286 1.27 11.45 15.29
CA GLY A 286 0.27 10.45 14.98
C GLY A 286 0.66 9.58 13.79
N ALA A 287 1.20 10.18 12.74
CA ALA A 287 1.67 9.46 11.56
C ALA A 287 2.86 8.53 11.88
N ARG A 288 3.82 8.98 12.72
CA ARG A 288 4.93 8.13 13.19
C ARG A 288 4.46 6.95 14.03
N ALA A 289 3.45 7.18 14.87
CA ALA A 289 2.88 6.15 15.74
C ALA A 289 1.94 5.18 15.00
N ALA A 290 1.46 5.54 13.81
CA ALA A 290 0.51 4.77 13.04
C ALA A 290 1.15 3.51 12.43
N SER A 291 0.36 2.46 12.21
CA SER A 291 0.77 1.21 11.56
C SER A 291 0.14 1.01 10.17
N GLY A 292 -0.94 1.73 9.86
CA GLY A 292 -1.69 1.59 8.61
C GLY A 292 -0.96 2.12 7.38
N ASP A 293 -1.41 1.72 6.21
CA ASP A 293 -0.86 2.10 4.91
C ASP A 293 -1.41 3.44 4.42
N ILE A 294 -2.61 3.78 4.88
CA ILE A 294 -3.29 5.04 4.59
C ILE A 294 -3.42 5.81 5.90
N LEU A 295 -2.92 7.04 5.91
CA LEU A 295 -3.05 7.97 7.02
C LEU A 295 -4.25 8.86 6.77
N PHE A 296 -5.20 8.89 7.71
CA PHE A 296 -6.39 9.74 7.65
C PHE A 296 -6.39 10.73 8.80
N PHE A 297 -6.26 12.02 8.51
CA PHE A 297 -6.22 13.11 9.48
C PHE A 297 -7.62 13.68 9.69
N LEU A 298 -8.14 13.56 10.93
CA LEU A 298 -9.51 13.90 11.27
C LEU A 298 -9.55 14.87 12.44
N HIS A 299 -10.27 15.98 12.31
CA HIS A 299 -10.50 16.91 13.43
C HIS A 299 -11.49 16.34 14.46
N CYS A 300 -11.24 16.63 15.75
CA CYS A 300 -12.01 16.07 16.85
C CYS A 300 -13.50 16.51 16.86
N ASP A 301 -13.83 17.66 16.27
CA ASP A 301 -15.18 18.19 16.18
C ASP A 301 -15.93 17.78 14.90
N SER A 302 -15.45 16.77 14.20
CA SER A 302 -16.03 16.27 12.95
C SER A 302 -17.05 15.17 13.16
N ARG A 303 -18.06 15.13 12.28
CA ARG A 303 -18.96 13.98 12.12
C ARG A 303 -18.65 13.29 10.79
N ILE A 304 -18.37 12.00 10.86
CA ILE A 304 -17.94 11.18 9.73
C ILE A 304 -19.09 10.33 9.19
N PRO A 305 -19.09 9.99 7.88
CA PRO A 305 -20.01 9.01 7.30
C PRO A 305 -19.77 7.62 7.89
N ASP A 306 -20.81 6.80 7.98
CA ASP A 306 -20.72 5.44 8.55
C ASP A 306 -19.78 4.52 7.75
N ASP A 307 -19.67 4.72 6.44
CA ASP A 307 -18.86 3.93 5.50
C ASP A 307 -17.53 4.60 5.09
N PHE A 308 -17.02 5.52 5.92
CA PHE A 308 -15.90 6.39 5.55
C PHE A 308 -14.62 5.62 5.19
N ILE A 309 -14.30 4.50 5.86
CA ILE A 309 -13.13 3.65 5.54
C ILE A 309 -13.21 3.10 4.12
N ASN A 310 -14.35 2.54 3.73
CA ASN A 310 -14.55 2.01 2.39
C ASN A 310 -14.49 3.10 1.32
N GLN A 311 -14.97 4.32 1.63
CA GLN A 311 -14.85 5.45 0.71
C GLN A 311 -13.39 5.90 0.56
N ILE A 312 -12.59 5.89 1.62
CA ILE A 312 -11.14 6.16 1.58
C ILE A 312 -10.47 5.14 0.65
N ARG A 313 -10.59 3.84 0.93
CA ARG A 313 -10.00 2.76 0.12
C ARG A 313 -10.38 2.91 -1.36
N LYS A 314 -11.66 3.13 -1.65
CA LYS A 314 -12.14 3.32 -3.03
C LYS A 314 -11.54 4.51 -3.75
N VAL A 315 -11.24 5.60 -3.05
CA VAL A 315 -10.54 6.75 -3.63
C VAL A 315 -9.08 6.39 -3.88
N MET A 316 -8.45 5.70 -2.92
CA MET A 316 -7.04 5.32 -2.99
C MET A 316 -6.74 4.30 -4.11
N GLU A 317 -7.72 3.55 -4.61
CA GLU A 317 -7.57 2.73 -5.82
C GLU A 317 -7.09 3.52 -7.05
N LYS A 318 -7.28 4.85 -7.08
CA LYS A 318 -7.02 5.71 -8.24
C LYS A 318 -6.18 6.95 -7.94
N HIS A 319 -6.00 7.26 -6.66
CA HIS A 319 -5.33 8.46 -6.19
C HIS A 319 -4.41 8.11 -5.03
N ASP A 320 -3.28 8.79 -4.92
CA ASP A 320 -2.33 8.59 -3.83
C ASP A 320 -2.67 9.43 -2.60
N TYR A 321 -3.60 10.38 -2.71
CA TYR A 321 -4.22 11.09 -1.61
C TYR A 321 -5.61 11.59 -1.98
N GLY A 322 -6.39 11.95 -0.96
CA GLY A 322 -7.72 12.48 -1.18
C GLY A 322 -8.27 13.24 0.03
N CYS A 323 -9.49 13.69 -0.12
CA CYS A 323 -10.22 14.34 0.97
C CYS A 323 -11.72 14.08 0.86
N PHE A 324 -12.39 14.27 1.97
CA PHE A 324 -13.84 14.38 1.99
C PHE A 324 -14.29 15.77 1.53
N GLY A 325 -15.53 15.87 1.05
CA GLY A 325 -16.17 17.15 0.97
C GLY A 325 -16.54 17.64 2.39
N VAL A 326 -16.57 18.96 2.60
CA VAL A 326 -17.04 19.54 3.86
C VAL A 326 -18.52 19.91 3.78
N ARG A 327 -19.21 19.70 4.90
CA ARG A 327 -20.54 20.24 5.19
C ARG A 327 -20.47 20.91 6.57
N PHE A 328 -21.12 22.06 6.72
CA PHE A 328 -21.20 22.76 8.00
C PHE A 328 -22.53 22.47 8.69
N ASP A 329 -22.49 22.30 10.00
CA ASP A 329 -23.69 22.12 10.85
C ASP A 329 -24.40 23.47 11.07
N SER A 330 -24.83 24.10 9.97
CA SER A 330 -25.54 25.37 9.98
C SER A 330 -26.42 25.51 8.74
N LYS A 331 -27.60 26.08 8.93
CA LYS A 331 -28.54 26.45 7.85
C LYS A 331 -28.29 27.85 7.27
N HIS A 332 -27.27 28.55 7.76
CA HIS A 332 -27.01 29.94 7.38
C HIS A 332 -26.49 30.02 5.92
N PHE A 333 -27.01 30.98 5.14
CA PHE A 333 -26.68 31.15 3.71
C PHE A 333 -25.16 31.27 3.47
N PHE A 334 -24.44 32.04 4.28
CA PHE A 334 -22.98 32.21 4.13
C PHE A 334 -22.21 30.90 4.38
N MET A 335 -22.69 30.02 5.24
CA MET A 335 -22.10 28.70 5.43
C MET A 335 -22.35 27.80 4.24
N TRP A 336 -23.49 27.95 3.57
CA TRP A 336 -23.76 27.26 2.31
C TRP A 336 -22.80 27.69 1.20
N THR A 337 -22.55 29.01 1.04
CA THR A 337 -21.57 29.53 0.05
C THR A 337 -20.13 29.09 0.37
N ASN A 338 -19.74 29.16 1.65
CA ASN A 338 -18.43 28.70 2.10
C ASN A 338 -18.21 27.19 1.81
N ARG A 339 -19.23 26.35 2.00
CA ARG A 339 -19.21 24.95 1.63
C ARG A 339 -18.90 24.76 0.12
N ILE A 340 -19.55 25.52 -0.75
CA ILE A 340 -19.33 25.43 -2.20
C ILE A 340 -17.90 25.82 -2.55
N ILE A 341 -17.43 26.96 -2.01
CA ILE A 341 -16.09 27.49 -2.27
C ILE A 341 -15.02 26.52 -1.77
N SER A 342 -15.18 25.97 -0.56
CA SER A 342 -14.24 25.02 0.05
C SER A 342 -14.14 23.72 -0.78
N ASN A 343 -15.26 23.15 -1.17
CA ASN A 343 -15.29 21.96 -1.99
C ASN A 343 -14.75 22.22 -3.41
N PHE A 344 -15.09 23.36 -4.03
CA PHE A 344 -14.53 23.75 -5.32
C PHE A 344 -13.00 23.91 -5.26
N ARG A 345 -12.48 24.59 -4.22
CA ARG A 345 -11.04 24.75 -4.00
C ARG A 345 -10.33 23.39 -3.90
N ALA A 346 -10.83 22.49 -3.06
CA ALA A 346 -10.24 21.17 -2.88
C ALA A 346 -10.21 20.37 -4.19
N TRP A 347 -11.34 20.32 -4.89
CA TRP A 347 -11.48 19.41 -6.05
C TRP A 347 -10.99 19.97 -7.37
N ARG A 348 -11.03 21.29 -7.56
CA ARG A 348 -10.61 21.95 -8.83
C ARG A 348 -9.20 22.52 -8.74
N ARG A 349 -8.82 23.05 -7.58
CA ARG A 349 -7.48 23.63 -7.39
C ARG A 349 -6.51 22.65 -6.72
N GLY A 350 -6.99 21.52 -6.23
CA GLY A 350 -6.17 20.51 -5.56
C GLY A 350 -5.63 20.96 -4.20
N ILE A 351 -6.38 21.81 -3.47
CA ILE A 351 -5.94 22.37 -2.17
C ILE A 351 -7.03 22.11 -1.13
N PRO A 352 -7.17 20.86 -0.62
CA PRO A 352 -8.00 20.58 0.55
C PRO A 352 -7.43 21.21 1.82
N PHE A 353 -8.31 21.49 2.78
CA PHE A 353 -7.92 21.94 4.10
C PHE A 353 -8.19 20.86 5.15
N GLY A 354 -7.64 21.00 6.35
CA GLY A 354 -7.73 20.01 7.41
C GLY A 354 -9.16 19.65 7.83
N ASP A 355 -10.11 20.59 7.77
CA ASP A 355 -11.54 20.37 8.03
C ASP A 355 -12.24 19.45 7.01
N GLN A 356 -11.59 19.14 5.91
CA GLN A 356 -12.07 18.23 4.88
C GLN A 356 -11.61 16.78 5.07
N GLY A 357 -10.90 16.46 6.16
CA GLY A 357 -10.39 15.12 6.44
C GLY A 357 -9.51 14.62 5.29
N ILE A 358 -8.23 14.97 5.35
CA ILE A 358 -7.23 14.58 4.35
C ILE A 358 -6.78 13.14 4.63
N PHE A 359 -6.71 12.32 3.61
CA PHE A 359 -6.11 11.00 3.69
C PHE A 359 -5.08 10.82 2.57
N ILE A 360 -4.02 10.07 2.87
CA ILE A 360 -2.85 9.96 1.99
C ILE A 360 -2.17 8.60 2.18
N ASP A 361 -1.58 8.07 1.11
CA ASP A 361 -0.65 6.95 1.18
C ASP A 361 0.51 7.28 2.11
N ARG A 362 0.83 6.36 3.04
CA ARG A 362 1.89 6.56 4.02
C ARG A 362 3.23 6.86 3.36
N GLY A 363 3.62 6.07 2.34
CA GLY A 363 4.89 6.25 1.68
C GLY A 363 5.00 7.60 0.97
N LEU A 364 3.88 8.11 0.40
CA LEU A 364 3.85 9.47 -0.15
C LEU A 364 3.95 10.53 0.94
N PHE A 365 3.29 10.33 2.10
CA PHE A 365 3.39 11.23 3.25
C PHE A 365 4.83 11.35 3.76
N GLU A 366 5.53 10.23 3.88
CA GLU A 366 6.94 10.16 4.28
C GLU A 366 7.86 10.81 3.24
N GLU A 367 7.63 10.55 1.94
CA GLU A 367 8.40 11.12 0.82
C GLU A 367 8.34 12.64 0.76
N ILE A 368 7.20 13.23 1.11
CA ILE A 368 7.05 14.70 1.11
C ILE A 368 7.49 15.35 2.42
N GLY A 369 7.88 14.55 3.44
CA GLY A 369 8.34 15.02 4.74
C GLY A 369 7.24 15.36 5.75
N GLY A 370 5.99 14.90 5.50
CA GLY A 370 4.85 15.17 6.37
C GLY A 370 4.33 16.60 6.33
N PHE A 371 3.71 17.03 7.43
CA PHE A 371 3.26 18.41 7.60
C PHE A 371 4.43 19.29 8.06
N GLU A 372 4.60 20.45 7.45
CA GLU A 372 5.54 21.45 7.95
C GLU A 372 5.09 21.96 9.33
N GLU A 373 6.01 21.94 10.32
CA GLU A 373 5.70 22.30 11.70
C GLU A 373 5.62 23.82 11.90
N ILE A 374 4.64 24.41 11.23
CA ILE A 374 4.29 25.84 11.34
C ILE A 374 3.06 26.05 12.22
N PRO A 375 2.96 27.19 12.91
CA PRO A 375 1.89 27.42 13.88
C PRO A 375 0.48 27.49 13.28
N ILE A 376 0.35 27.86 12.00
CA ILE A 376 -0.90 27.87 11.22
C ILE A 376 -0.59 27.66 9.75
N MET A 377 -1.60 27.33 8.93
CA MET A 377 -1.53 27.09 7.47
C MET A 377 -0.80 25.79 7.09
N GLU A 378 -0.56 24.89 8.02
CA GLU A 378 0.07 23.59 7.82
C GLU A 378 -0.64 22.77 6.75
N ASP A 379 -1.97 22.80 6.70
CA ASP A 379 -2.82 22.12 5.73
C ASP A 379 -2.75 22.75 4.33
N VAL A 380 -2.61 24.08 4.28
CA VAL A 380 -2.44 24.82 3.02
C VAL A 380 -1.08 24.49 2.40
N GLU A 381 -0.02 24.51 3.21
CA GLU A 381 1.33 24.20 2.73
C GLU A 381 1.44 22.74 2.28
N PHE A 382 0.94 21.81 3.08
CA PHE A 382 0.86 20.40 2.73
C PHE A 382 0.19 20.16 1.37
N SER A 383 -1.02 20.71 1.21
CA SER A 383 -1.78 20.58 -0.03
C SER A 383 -1.09 21.26 -1.21
N THR A 384 -0.41 22.38 -0.98
CA THR A 384 0.33 23.12 -2.00
C THR A 384 1.57 22.35 -2.46
N THR A 385 2.28 21.71 -1.52
CA THR A 385 3.44 20.85 -1.79
C THR A 385 3.05 19.66 -2.66
N LEU A 386 1.97 18.95 -2.30
CA LEU A 386 1.42 17.87 -3.13
C LEU A 386 1.05 18.35 -4.53
N ARG A 387 0.40 19.51 -4.63
CA ARG A 387 0.01 20.10 -5.91
C ARG A 387 1.21 20.47 -6.78
N LYS A 388 2.28 21.04 -6.19
CA LYS A 388 3.54 21.37 -6.89
C LYS A 388 4.23 20.11 -7.44
N LYS A 389 4.13 19.00 -6.73
CA LYS A 389 4.65 17.67 -7.16
C LYS A 389 3.73 16.96 -8.19
N GLY A 390 2.60 17.57 -8.58
CA GLY A 390 1.69 17.03 -9.61
C GLY A 390 0.53 16.19 -9.08
N TYR A 391 0.45 15.95 -7.78
CA TYR A 391 -0.64 15.17 -7.20
C TYR A 391 -1.95 15.96 -7.13
N MET A 392 -3.06 15.29 -7.42
CA MET A 392 -4.42 15.83 -7.30
C MET A 392 -5.23 14.97 -6.33
N PRO A 393 -5.99 15.59 -5.40
CA PRO A 393 -6.77 14.83 -4.44
C PRO A 393 -7.94 14.10 -5.09
N GLY A 394 -8.08 12.83 -4.75
CA GLY A 394 -9.32 12.11 -4.97
C GLY A 394 -10.43 12.64 -4.07
N LYS A 395 -11.69 12.50 -4.50
CA LYS A 395 -12.85 12.95 -3.73
C LYS A 395 -13.75 11.79 -3.36
N THR A 396 -14.19 11.75 -2.11
CA THR A 396 -15.20 10.83 -1.64
C THR A 396 -16.62 11.24 -2.12
N LYS A 397 -17.56 10.31 -2.07
CA LYS A 397 -18.96 10.60 -2.36
C LYS A 397 -19.63 11.39 -1.23
N SER A 398 -19.37 10.98 0.01
CA SER A 398 -19.92 11.62 1.21
C SER A 398 -19.09 12.79 1.69
N ARG A 399 -19.61 13.51 2.66
CA ARG A 399 -19.00 14.70 3.25
C ARG A 399 -18.83 14.53 4.75
N ILE A 400 -17.77 15.11 5.27
CA ILE A 400 -17.61 15.31 6.71
C ILE A 400 -18.44 16.54 7.11
N THR A 401 -19.14 16.45 8.25
CA THR A 401 -19.82 17.60 8.83
C THR A 401 -18.96 18.17 9.94
N THR A 402 -18.54 19.42 9.80
CA THR A 402 -17.71 20.16 10.75
C THR A 402 -18.57 21.11 11.58
N SER A 403 -18.23 21.22 12.86
CA SER A 403 -18.90 22.13 13.79
C SER A 403 -18.72 23.60 13.37
N THR A 404 -19.78 24.38 13.55
CA THR A 404 -19.77 25.83 13.34
C THR A 404 -19.47 26.62 14.61
N ARG A 405 -18.93 26.00 15.66
CA ARG A 405 -18.62 26.65 16.96
C ARG A 405 -17.86 27.98 16.85
N ARG A 406 -16.97 28.10 15.84
CA ARG A 406 -16.24 29.34 15.55
C ARG A 406 -17.13 30.47 15.04
N TYR A 407 -18.35 30.15 14.66
CA TYR A 407 -19.31 31.05 14.03
C TYR A 407 -20.55 31.26 14.92
N ASP A 408 -20.48 30.80 16.21
CA ASP A 408 -21.56 30.99 17.20
C ASP A 408 -21.63 32.46 17.58
N GLY A 409 -22.36 33.22 16.77
CA GLY A 409 -22.50 34.65 16.93
C GLY A 409 -23.41 35.26 15.87
N LYS A 410 -23.43 36.59 15.83
CA LYS A 410 -24.21 37.32 14.86
C LYS A 410 -23.68 37.06 13.46
N TRP A 411 -24.55 37.00 12.45
CA TRP A 411 -24.24 36.66 11.06
C TRP A 411 -23.03 37.42 10.47
N TYR A 412 -22.78 38.67 10.89
CA TYR A 412 -21.63 39.44 10.44
C TYR A 412 -20.28 38.91 10.96
N GLN A 413 -20.27 38.19 12.10
CA GLN A 413 -19.04 37.54 12.62
C GLN A 413 -18.55 36.46 11.69
N VAL A 414 -19.44 35.73 11.03
CA VAL A 414 -19.09 34.74 9.99
C VAL A 414 -18.31 35.43 8.89
N MET A 415 -18.80 36.57 8.39
CA MET A 415 -18.14 37.34 7.33
C MET A 415 -16.79 37.89 7.77
N ILE A 416 -16.70 38.42 8.99
CA ILE A 416 -15.43 38.92 9.54
C ILE A 416 -14.41 37.81 9.67
N THR A 417 -14.80 36.64 10.17
CA THR A 417 -13.92 35.48 10.32
C THR A 417 -13.44 34.99 8.94
N GLU A 418 -14.32 34.84 7.99
CA GLU A 418 -13.97 34.45 6.63
C GLU A 418 -13.04 35.46 5.95
N TYR A 419 -13.31 36.76 6.09
CA TYR A 419 -12.43 37.80 5.56
C TYR A 419 -11.05 37.76 6.23
N LYS A 420 -10.96 37.58 7.54
CA LYS A 420 -9.69 37.41 8.26
C LYS A 420 -8.93 36.20 7.73
N MET A 421 -9.59 35.04 7.62
CA MET A 421 -8.97 33.82 7.10
C MET A 421 -8.52 33.99 5.65
N TRP A 422 -9.29 34.67 4.81
CA TRP A 422 -8.88 35.01 3.45
C TRP A 422 -7.66 35.95 3.43
N SER A 423 -7.64 36.96 4.29
CA SER A 423 -6.51 37.89 4.43
C SER A 423 -5.23 37.16 4.89
N PHE A 424 -5.33 36.29 5.90
CA PHE A 424 -4.19 35.52 6.38
C PHE A 424 -3.63 34.61 5.30
N ARG A 425 -4.47 33.88 4.58
CA ARG A 425 -4.06 33.05 3.43
C ARG A 425 -3.41 33.88 2.33
N ARG A 426 -3.87 35.10 2.09
CA ARG A 426 -3.26 36.03 1.13
C ARG A 426 -1.89 36.50 1.61
N LYS A 427 -1.79 36.96 2.88
CA LYS A 427 -0.52 37.37 3.51
C LYS A 427 0.53 36.23 3.43
N TYR A 428 0.14 35.01 3.77
CA TYR A 428 1.00 33.82 3.70
C TYR A 428 1.52 33.59 2.27
N ARG A 429 0.64 33.57 1.28
CA ARG A 429 1.03 33.40 -0.14
C ARG A 429 1.96 34.49 -0.68
N HIS A 430 1.92 35.69 -0.09
CA HIS A 430 2.84 36.78 -0.43
C HIS A 430 4.11 36.79 0.42
N GLY A 431 4.41 35.69 1.14
CA GLY A 431 5.66 35.51 1.87
C GLY A 431 5.75 36.24 3.20
N LYS A 432 4.61 36.70 3.79
CA LYS A 432 4.62 37.23 5.17
C LYS A 432 4.97 36.11 6.15
N ASP A 433 5.81 36.42 7.16
CA ASP A 433 6.20 35.44 8.20
C ASP A 433 4.97 34.83 8.87
N VAL A 434 4.94 33.52 8.87
CA VAL A 434 3.85 32.72 9.45
C VAL A 434 3.67 32.94 10.94
N ASN A 435 4.76 33.25 11.67
CA ASN A 435 4.72 33.54 13.09
C ASN A 435 4.03 34.91 13.39
N GLU A 436 4.21 35.90 12.49
CA GLU A 436 3.46 37.15 12.59
C GLU A 436 1.98 36.96 12.32
N ILE A 437 1.66 36.15 11.30
CA ILE A 437 0.25 35.81 11.00
C ILE A 437 -0.38 35.06 12.14
N ALA A 438 0.34 34.14 12.80
CA ALA A 438 -0.15 33.38 13.94
C ALA A 438 -0.46 34.28 15.16
N LYS A 439 0.35 35.32 15.42
CA LYS A 439 0.08 36.31 16.46
C LYS A 439 -1.19 37.11 16.18
N GLU A 440 -1.44 37.48 14.90
CA GLU A 440 -2.65 38.17 14.48
C GLU A 440 -3.90 37.28 14.55
N TYR A 441 -3.71 35.94 14.38
CA TYR A 441 -4.80 34.96 14.39
C TYR A 441 -5.45 34.83 15.77
N GLY A 442 -4.65 34.94 16.86
CA GLY A 442 -5.11 34.75 18.24
C GLY A 442 -5.67 33.34 18.48
N ASP A 443 -5.83 32.96 19.71
CA ASP A 443 -6.46 31.68 20.09
C ASP A 443 -7.98 31.81 19.92
N VAL A 444 -8.48 31.59 18.70
CA VAL A 444 -9.93 31.61 18.37
C VAL A 444 -10.55 30.24 18.64
N ARG A 445 -10.18 29.58 19.73
CA ARG A 445 -10.76 28.31 20.17
C ARG A 445 -11.77 28.49 21.29
#